data_5ef64b9331bb27eb6ece00373a250fdb
#
_entry.id   5ef64b9331bb27eb6ece00373a250fdb
#
_cell.length_a   1.000
_cell.length_b   1.000
_cell.length_c   1.000
_cell.angle_alpha   90.00
_cell.angle_beta   90.00
_cell.angle_gamma   90.00
#
_symmetry.space_group_name_H-M   'P 1'
#
loop_
_entity.id
_entity.type
_entity.pdbx_description
1 polymer ?
#
loop_
_entity_poly.entity_id
_entity_poly.type
_entity_poly.pdbx_seq_one_letter_code
_entity_poly.pdbx_strand_id
1 'polypeptide(L)'
;MDDAYVALKEVIRDGVLPPGYQGSEQAIADKLKMSRTPVHEAIIRLQSEGLVKVLPKRGVLVCSISPDDMREIYDVIIACESMAAELLAALPESERCIKADALDALNATIVLALQENDLVAWAKADDEFHRLLVVSCGNGRIARIAETIMDQSHRARMLSLKWRPIPTKSVEEHEQIVDSIRKGLKIQAHNKARDHRARSRDLLLPLLERFGVKQL
;
A
#
# COMPACT_ATOMS: atom_id res chain seq x y z
N MET A 1 13.64 18.98 4.33
CA MET A 1 13.91 17.67 4.98
C MET A 1 12.85 16.66 4.62
N ASP A 2 11.56 16.95 4.80
CA ASP A 2 10.46 16.07 4.40
C ASP A 2 10.40 15.79 2.89
N ASP A 3 10.80 16.75 2.04
CA ASP A 3 10.75 16.62 0.58
C ASP A 3 11.62 15.47 0.04
N ALA A 4 12.84 15.28 0.60
CA ALA A 4 13.73 14.21 0.18
C ALA A 4 13.22 12.83 0.62
N TYR A 5 12.61 12.77 1.82
CA TYR A 5 11.98 11.55 2.30
C TYR A 5 10.77 11.16 1.44
N VAL A 6 9.88 12.11 1.15
CA VAL A 6 8.71 11.88 0.30
C VAL A 6 9.14 11.44 -1.09
N ALA A 7 10.04 12.19 -1.73
CA ALA A 7 10.51 11.89 -3.08
C ALA A 7 11.21 10.52 -3.16
N LEU A 8 12.09 10.19 -2.18
CA LEU A 8 12.77 8.88 -2.16
C LEU A 8 11.78 7.74 -1.89
N LYS A 9 10.82 7.96 -1.01
CA LYS A 9 9.76 6.99 -0.71
C LYS A 9 8.91 6.70 -1.95
N GLU A 10 8.49 7.72 -2.69
CA GLU A 10 7.70 7.58 -3.92
C GLU A 10 8.43 6.79 -5.00
N VAL A 11 9.70 7.11 -5.30
CA VAL A 11 10.45 6.39 -6.33
C VAL A 11 10.72 4.93 -5.95
N ILE A 12 10.77 4.60 -4.66
CA ILE A 12 10.85 3.22 -4.18
C ILE A 12 9.48 2.53 -4.28
N ARG A 13 8.41 3.20 -3.87
CA ARG A 13 7.04 2.67 -3.93
C ARG A 13 6.59 2.38 -5.36
N ASP A 14 6.84 3.32 -6.27
CA ASP A 14 6.47 3.23 -7.68
C ASP A 14 7.39 2.31 -8.50
N GLY A 15 8.43 1.73 -7.88
CA GLY A 15 9.36 0.80 -8.53
C GLY A 15 10.38 1.45 -9.47
N VAL A 16 10.53 2.78 -9.43
CA VAL A 16 11.61 3.50 -10.16
C VAL A 16 12.98 3.11 -9.60
N LEU A 17 13.05 2.91 -8.28
CA LEU A 17 14.12 2.17 -7.61
C LEU A 17 13.54 0.80 -7.19
N PRO A 18 13.68 -0.24 -8.04
CA PRO A 18 13.02 -1.51 -7.80
C PRO A 18 13.64 -2.27 -6.61
N PRO A 19 12.95 -3.28 -6.06
CA PRO A 19 13.53 -4.21 -5.11
C PRO A 19 14.85 -4.78 -5.61
N GLY A 20 15.88 -4.81 -4.74
CA GLY A 20 17.23 -5.22 -5.10
C GLY A 20 18.11 -4.13 -5.75
N TYR A 21 17.55 -2.94 -6.03
CA TYR A 21 18.38 -1.83 -6.48
C TYR A 21 19.44 -1.49 -5.43
N GLN A 22 20.70 -1.38 -5.86
CA GLN A 22 21.80 -0.97 -5.02
C GLN A 22 22.50 0.24 -5.63
N GLY A 23 22.73 1.28 -4.83
CA GLY A 23 23.40 2.51 -5.27
C GLY A 23 24.05 3.26 -4.12
N SER A 24 24.96 4.18 -4.44
CA SER A 24 25.51 5.08 -3.44
C SER A 24 24.47 6.17 -3.06
N GLU A 25 24.58 6.75 -1.86
CA GLU A 25 23.76 7.90 -1.46
C GLU A 25 23.86 9.05 -2.46
N GLN A 26 25.08 9.27 -3.02
CA GLN A 26 25.28 10.30 -4.04
C GLN A 26 24.50 9.98 -5.33
N ALA A 27 24.53 8.75 -5.81
CA ALA A 27 23.78 8.36 -7.00
C ALA A 27 22.26 8.50 -6.81
N ILE A 28 21.75 8.24 -5.60
CA ILE A 28 20.35 8.48 -5.24
C ILE A 28 20.05 9.98 -5.21
N ALA A 29 20.92 10.78 -4.59
CA ALA A 29 20.78 12.24 -4.53
C ALA A 29 20.76 12.88 -5.93
N ASP A 30 21.66 12.44 -6.82
CA ASP A 30 21.72 12.90 -8.21
C ASP A 30 20.43 12.54 -8.97
N LYS A 31 19.89 11.34 -8.78
CA LYS A 31 18.63 10.90 -9.36
C LYS A 31 17.45 11.75 -8.91
N LEU A 32 17.41 12.12 -7.63
CA LEU A 32 16.37 12.97 -7.05
C LEU A 32 16.60 14.46 -7.31
N LYS A 33 17.75 14.83 -7.89
CA LYS A 33 18.19 16.24 -8.06
C LYS A 33 18.21 17.01 -6.75
N MET A 34 18.68 16.35 -5.68
CA MET A 34 18.74 16.87 -4.33
C MET A 34 20.17 16.82 -3.79
N SER A 35 20.46 17.59 -2.74
CA SER A 35 21.74 17.48 -2.05
C SER A 35 21.83 16.22 -1.20
N ARG A 36 23.05 15.78 -0.90
CA ARG A 36 23.31 14.51 -0.20
C ARG A 36 22.76 14.49 1.22
N THR A 37 22.82 15.60 1.95
CA THR A 37 22.43 15.63 3.37
C THR A 37 20.97 15.25 3.60
N PRO A 38 19.95 15.89 2.97
CA PRO A 38 18.56 15.49 3.16
C PRO A 38 18.27 14.08 2.65
N VAL A 39 18.99 13.60 1.63
CA VAL A 39 18.84 12.23 1.13
C VAL A 39 19.39 11.21 2.13
N HIS A 40 20.51 11.50 2.80
CA HIS A 40 21.05 10.68 3.88
C HIS A 40 20.04 10.51 5.03
N GLU A 41 19.43 11.61 5.48
CA GLU A 41 18.41 11.58 6.53
C GLU A 41 17.16 10.79 6.10
N ALA A 42 16.74 10.97 4.84
CA ALA A 42 15.64 10.19 4.25
C ALA A 42 15.95 8.68 4.25
N ILE A 43 17.17 8.31 3.89
CA ILE A 43 17.63 6.90 3.89
C ILE A 43 17.58 6.30 5.30
N ILE A 44 18.04 7.03 6.32
CA ILE A 44 17.98 6.55 7.72
C ILE A 44 16.52 6.29 8.13
N ARG A 45 15.61 7.21 7.79
CA ARG A 45 14.19 7.05 8.08
C ARG A 45 13.57 5.88 7.34
N LEU A 46 13.83 5.73 6.05
CA LEU A 46 13.34 4.61 5.24
C LEU A 46 13.94 3.27 5.66
N GLN A 47 15.15 3.26 6.23
CA GLN A 47 15.72 2.06 6.83
C GLN A 47 14.93 1.64 8.08
N SER A 48 14.50 2.56 8.92
CA SER A 48 13.66 2.24 10.08
C SER A 48 12.26 1.72 9.69
N GLU A 49 11.81 2.06 8.47
CA GLU A 49 10.57 1.56 7.88
C GLU A 49 10.75 0.23 7.11
N GLY A 50 11.98 -0.31 7.04
CA GLY A 50 12.26 -1.58 6.34
C GLY A 50 12.25 -1.49 4.81
N LEU A 51 12.22 -0.27 4.23
CA LEU A 51 12.18 -0.06 2.78
C LEU A 51 13.57 -0.13 2.14
N VAL A 52 14.61 0.25 2.88
CA VAL A 52 16.00 0.21 2.43
C VAL A 52 16.92 -0.35 3.52
N LYS A 53 18.13 -0.75 3.13
CA LYS A 53 19.20 -1.22 4.02
C LYS A 53 20.50 -0.51 3.66
N VAL A 54 21.14 0.14 4.63
CA VAL A 54 22.48 0.70 4.43
C VAL A 54 23.52 -0.42 4.57
N LEU A 55 24.29 -0.65 3.50
CA LEU A 55 25.35 -1.65 3.47
C LEU A 55 26.70 -0.96 3.65
N PRO A 56 27.49 -1.28 4.70
CA PRO A 56 28.79 -0.66 4.91
C PRO A 56 29.68 -0.77 3.67
N LYS A 57 30.20 0.37 3.18
CA LYS A 57 31.04 0.49 1.98
C LYS A 57 30.39 0.05 0.65
N ARG A 58 29.13 -0.34 0.66
CA ARG A 58 28.40 -0.82 -0.53
C ARG A 58 27.20 0.07 -0.92
N GLY A 59 26.91 1.09 -0.10
CA GLY A 59 25.80 2.02 -0.33
C GLY A 59 24.47 1.55 0.23
N VAL A 60 23.40 1.87 -0.46
CA VAL A 60 22.01 1.64 -0.04
C VAL A 60 21.40 0.57 -0.93
N LEU A 61 20.75 -0.40 -0.32
CA LEU A 61 19.99 -1.45 -0.99
C LEU A 61 18.50 -1.23 -0.74
N VAL A 62 17.68 -1.19 -1.79
CA VAL A 62 16.23 -1.26 -1.69
C VAL A 62 15.84 -2.70 -1.32
N CYS A 63 15.21 -2.89 -0.17
CA CYS A 63 14.85 -4.22 0.31
C CYS A 63 13.94 -4.94 -0.68
N SER A 64 14.23 -6.19 -0.98
CA SER A 64 13.33 -7.10 -1.66
C SER A 64 12.18 -7.49 -0.73
N ILE A 65 11.09 -7.98 -1.31
CA ILE A 65 9.94 -8.47 -0.55
C ILE A 65 9.79 -9.95 -0.91
N SER A 66 10.02 -10.82 0.06
CA SER A 66 9.82 -12.26 -0.13
C SER A 66 8.34 -12.65 -0.02
N PRO A 67 7.94 -13.82 -0.53
CA PRO A 67 6.59 -14.35 -0.27
C PRO A 67 6.28 -14.50 1.22
N ASP A 68 7.26 -14.86 2.05
CA ASP A 68 7.09 -14.99 3.50
C ASP A 68 6.86 -13.64 4.17
N ASP A 69 7.67 -12.61 3.84
CA ASP A 69 7.43 -11.24 4.30
C ASP A 69 6.02 -10.77 3.90
N MET A 70 5.59 -11.10 2.67
CA MET A 70 4.25 -10.70 2.22
C MET A 70 3.13 -11.40 2.98
N ARG A 71 3.30 -12.64 3.45
CA ARG A 71 2.32 -13.28 4.33
C ARG A 71 2.18 -12.50 5.63
N GLU A 72 3.29 -12.18 6.29
CA GLU A 72 3.30 -11.40 7.54
C GLU A 72 2.73 -9.99 7.34
N ILE A 73 3.08 -9.31 6.25
CA ILE A 73 2.54 -8.00 5.86
C ILE A 73 1.02 -8.07 5.71
N TYR A 74 0.50 -9.07 5.00
CA TYR A 74 -0.95 -9.19 4.80
C TYR A 74 -1.70 -9.54 6.08
N ASP A 75 -1.12 -10.30 6.99
CA ASP A 75 -1.75 -10.58 8.29
C ASP A 75 -1.96 -9.28 9.09
N VAL A 76 -0.99 -8.37 9.08
CA VAL A 76 -1.12 -7.05 9.72
C VAL A 76 -2.12 -6.15 8.97
N ILE A 77 -2.08 -6.11 7.63
CA ILE A 77 -3.02 -5.32 6.82
C ILE A 77 -4.46 -5.80 7.07
N ILE A 78 -4.69 -7.10 7.02
CA ILE A 78 -6.01 -7.71 7.27
C ILE A 78 -6.53 -7.28 8.65
N ALA A 79 -5.70 -7.38 9.69
CA ALA A 79 -6.09 -6.97 11.04
C ALA A 79 -6.42 -5.47 11.14
N CYS A 80 -5.58 -4.61 10.54
CA CYS A 80 -5.77 -3.16 10.58
C CYS A 80 -6.99 -2.70 9.78
N GLU A 81 -7.12 -3.16 8.53
CA GLU A 81 -8.19 -2.67 7.64
C GLU A 81 -9.57 -3.22 8.01
N SER A 82 -9.67 -4.47 8.45
CA SER A 82 -10.95 -4.99 8.93
C SER A 82 -11.44 -4.25 10.18
N MET A 83 -10.54 -3.95 11.12
CA MET A 83 -10.87 -3.14 12.28
C MET A 83 -11.19 -1.69 11.89
N ALA A 84 -10.48 -1.10 10.93
CA ALA A 84 -10.75 0.24 10.45
C ALA A 84 -12.16 0.34 9.83
N ALA A 85 -12.55 -0.63 9.01
CA ALA A 85 -13.88 -0.69 8.40
C ALA A 85 -14.99 -0.83 9.48
N GLU A 86 -14.76 -1.63 10.52
CA GLU A 86 -15.68 -1.77 11.65
C GLU A 86 -15.84 -0.45 12.41
N LEU A 87 -14.73 0.24 12.70
CA LEU A 87 -14.73 1.53 13.38
C LEU A 87 -15.45 2.62 12.56
N LEU A 88 -15.23 2.66 11.25
CA LEU A 88 -15.94 3.56 10.35
C LEU A 88 -17.46 3.30 10.38
N ALA A 89 -17.86 2.04 10.31
CA ALA A 89 -19.28 1.66 10.40
C ALA A 89 -19.90 1.98 11.78
N ALA A 90 -19.09 2.16 12.83
CA ALA A 90 -19.53 2.52 14.15
C ALA A 90 -19.75 4.03 14.36
N LEU A 91 -19.26 4.88 13.44
CA LEU A 91 -19.42 6.33 13.51
C LEU A 91 -20.90 6.74 13.44
N PRO A 92 -21.26 7.96 13.93
CA PRO A 92 -22.55 8.55 13.67
C PRO A 92 -22.89 8.59 12.18
N GLU A 93 -24.17 8.48 11.84
CA GLU A 93 -24.61 8.36 10.44
C GLU A 93 -24.09 9.47 9.54
N SER A 94 -24.15 10.72 9.99
CA SER A 94 -23.67 11.87 9.23
C SER A 94 -22.16 11.77 8.91
N GLU A 95 -21.36 11.29 9.86
CA GLU A 95 -19.92 11.16 9.68
C GLU A 95 -19.56 9.96 8.78
N ARG A 96 -20.16 8.78 9.03
CA ARG A 96 -19.86 7.59 8.24
C ARG A 96 -20.29 7.73 6.78
N CYS A 97 -21.42 8.44 6.50
CA CYS A 97 -21.83 8.69 5.13
C CYS A 97 -20.83 9.55 4.37
N ILE A 98 -20.31 10.63 4.98
CA ILE A 98 -19.26 11.46 4.37
C ILE A 98 -18.00 10.63 4.05
N LYS A 99 -17.58 9.73 4.95
CA LYS A 99 -16.44 8.86 4.74
C LYS A 99 -16.71 7.83 3.64
N ALA A 100 -17.90 7.27 3.62
CA ALA A 100 -18.33 6.33 2.58
C ALA A 100 -18.37 7.00 1.19
N ASP A 101 -18.88 8.24 1.09
CA ASP A 101 -18.88 9.00 -0.18
C ASP A 101 -17.46 9.25 -0.71
N ALA A 102 -16.52 9.56 0.18
CA ALA A 102 -15.12 9.75 -0.20
C ALA A 102 -14.46 8.43 -0.69
N LEU A 103 -14.78 7.28 -0.07
CA LEU A 103 -14.33 5.96 -0.52
C LEU A 103 -14.96 5.56 -1.86
N ASP A 104 -16.25 5.86 -2.08
CA ASP A 104 -16.92 5.63 -3.36
C ASP A 104 -16.29 6.44 -4.50
N ALA A 105 -15.89 7.69 -4.24
CA ALA A 105 -15.20 8.51 -5.23
C ALA A 105 -13.86 7.88 -5.67
N LEU A 106 -13.10 7.29 -4.73
CA LEU A 106 -11.87 6.57 -5.06
C LEU A 106 -12.17 5.26 -5.81
N ASN A 107 -13.23 4.54 -5.44
CA ASN A 107 -13.62 3.35 -6.18
C ASN A 107 -14.06 3.68 -7.62
N ALA A 108 -14.70 4.82 -7.86
CA ALA A 108 -14.99 5.31 -9.19
C ALA A 108 -13.71 5.57 -10.01
N THR A 109 -12.65 6.12 -9.38
CA THR A 109 -11.33 6.29 -10.03
C THR A 109 -10.70 4.95 -10.40
N ILE A 110 -10.84 3.93 -9.55
CA ILE A 110 -10.40 2.56 -9.82
C ILE A 110 -11.12 2.00 -11.06
N VAL A 111 -12.44 2.21 -11.17
CA VAL A 111 -13.25 1.77 -12.33
C VAL A 111 -12.75 2.41 -13.61
N LEU A 112 -12.51 3.73 -13.62
CA LEU A 112 -12.02 4.46 -14.79
C LEU A 112 -10.65 3.92 -15.22
N ALA A 113 -9.72 3.74 -14.31
CA ALA A 113 -8.40 3.19 -14.61
C ALA A 113 -8.47 1.79 -15.24
N LEU A 114 -9.40 0.94 -14.76
CA LEU A 114 -9.62 -0.39 -15.34
C LEU A 114 -10.24 -0.32 -16.74
N GLN A 115 -11.16 0.60 -17.00
CA GLN A 115 -11.75 0.82 -18.34
C GLN A 115 -10.69 1.27 -19.35
N GLU A 116 -9.72 2.07 -18.93
CA GLU A 116 -8.59 2.53 -19.73
C GLU A 116 -7.45 1.50 -19.83
N ASN A 117 -7.57 0.35 -19.17
CA ASN A 117 -6.50 -0.65 -19.01
C ASN A 117 -5.20 -0.11 -18.39
N ASP A 118 -5.29 0.98 -17.63
CA ASP A 118 -4.16 1.56 -16.90
C ASP A 118 -4.01 0.90 -15.53
N LEU A 119 -3.25 -0.19 -15.48
CA LEU A 119 -3.00 -0.92 -14.24
C LEU A 119 -2.13 -0.13 -13.24
N VAL A 120 -1.36 0.85 -13.70
CA VAL A 120 -0.57 1.71 -12.80
C VAL A 120 -1.50 2.70 -12.10
N ALA A 121 -2.38 3.37 -12.85
CA ALA A 121 -3.39 4.26 -12.27
C ALA A 121 -4.34 3.47 -11.34
N TRP A 122 -4.76 2.25 -11.75
CA TRP A 122 -5.51 1.36 -10.88
C TRP A 122 -4.80 1.09 -9.55
N ALA A 123 -3.50 0.72 -9.59
CA ALA A 123 -2.76 0.37 -8.38
C ALA A 123 -2.62 1.57 -7.42
N LYS A 124 -2.48 2.77 -7.95
CA LYS A 124 -2.44 4.02 -7.17
C LYS A 124 -3.79 4.32 -6.53
N ALA A 125 -4.87 4.29 -7.30
CA ALA A 125 -6.21 4.56 -6.78
C ALA A 125 -6.65 3.51 -5.74
N ASP A 126 -6.31 2.23 -5.94
CA ASP A 126 -6.55 1.16 -4.98
C ASP A 126 -5.76 1.38 -3.67
N ASP A 127 -4.49 1.82 -3.75
CA ASP A 127 -3.71 2.17 -2.57
C ASP A 127 -4.33 3.36 -1.81
N GLU A 128 -4.78 4.39 -2.52
CA GLU A 128 -5.46 5.56 -1.94
C GLU A 128 -6.77 5.18 -1.25
N PHE A 129 -7.59 4.29 -1.84
CA PHE A 129 -8.81 3.77 -1.24
C PHE A 129 -8.51 3.14 0.13
N HIS A 130 -7.54 2.24 0.19
CA HIS A 130 -7.19 1.53 1.41
C HIS A 130 -6.55 2.45 2.47
N ARG A 131 -5.73 3.42 2.05
CA ARG A 131 -5.19 4.44 2.96
C ARG A 131 -6.30 5.30 3.55
N LEU A 132 -7.24 5.76 2.73
CA LEU A 132 -8.37 6.54 3.20
C LEU A 132 -9.21 5.75 4.20
N LEU A 133 -9.48 4.46 3.93
CA LEU A 133 -10.19 3.57 4.84
C LEU A 133 -9.55 3.57 6.24
N VAL A 134 -8.22 3.38 6.29
CA VAL A 134 -7.49 3.28 7.55
C VAL A 134 -7.34 4.63 8.26
N VAL A 135 -6.98 5.69 7.53
CA VAL A 135 -6.76 7.03 8.13
C VAL A 135 -8.07 7.61 8.65
N SER A 136 -9.19 7.32 8.00
CA SER A 136 -10.51 7.85 8.35
C SER A 136 -11.17 7.15 9.55
N CYS A 137 -10.65 6.02 10.03
CA CYS A 137 -11.27 5.21 11.09
C CYS A 137 -11.27 5.85 12.50
N GLY A 138 -10.59 6.98 12.68
CA GLY A 138 -10.49 7.68 13.96
C GLY A 138 -9.46 7.09 14.94
N ASN A 139 -8.80 5.98 14.60
CA ASN A 139 -7.76 5.36 15.42
C ASN A 139 -6.37 5.64 14.86
N GLY A 140 -5.71 6.69 15.34
CA GLY A 140 -4.38 7.08 14.88
C GLY A 140 -3.26 6.05 15.14
N ARG A 141 -3.49 5.03 15.98
CA ARG A 141 -2.52 3.95 16.18
C ARG A 141 -2.62 2.94 15.04
N ILE A 142 -3.84 2.55 14.65
CA ILE A 142 -4.07 1.70 13.47
C ILE A 142 -3.50 2.38 12.24
N ALA A 143 -3.79 3.67 12.02
CA ALA A 143 -3.30 4.42 10.87
C ALA A 143 -1.77 4.37 10.77
N ARG A 144 -1.04 4.65 11.86
CA ARG A 144 0.43 4.64 11.86
C ARG A 144 1.04 3.25 11.63
N ILE A 145 0.46 2.20 12.20
CA ILE A 145 0.94 0.83 11.99
C ILE A 145 0.71 0.41 10.54
N ALA A 146 -0.48 0.68 10.00
CA ALA A 146 -0.84 0.30 8.66
C ALA A 146 -0.03 1.05 7.60
N GLU A 147 0.26 2.33 7.78
CA GLU A 147 0.90 3.18 6.76
C GLU A 147 2.23 2.60 6.25
N THR A 148 3.13 2.19 7.16
CA THR A 148 4.43 1.60 6.80
C THR A 148 4.26 0.26 6.08
N ILE A 149 3.34 -0.57 6.54
CA ILE A 149 3.08 -1.90 5.99
C ILE A 149 2.39 -1.79 4.61
N MET A 150 1.52 -0.81 4.43
CA MET A 150 0.85 -0.55 3.14
C MET A 150 1.84 -0.15 2.05
N ASP A 151 2.90 0.60 2.37
CA ASP A 151 3.97 0.92 1.41
C ASP A 151 4.65 -0.34 0.88
N GLN A 152 4.92 -1.31 1.75
CA GLN A 152 5.53 -2.58 1.35
C GLN A 152 4.57 -3.40 0.46
N SER A 153 3.29 -3.45 0.81
CA SER A 153 2.27 -4.11 0.00
C SER A 153 2.09 -3.45 -1.37
N HIS A 154 2.11 -2.11 -1.43
CA HIS A 154 2.03 -1.37 -2.68
C HIS A 154 3.19 -1.69 -3.62
N ARG A 155 4.43 -1.76 -3.10
CA ARG A 155 5.61 -2.16 -3.89
C ARG A 155 5.46 -3.54 -4.50
N ALA A 156 4.96 -4.51 -3.74
CA ALA A 156 4.71 -5.86 -4.24
C ALA A 156 3.61 -5.88 -5.31
N ARG A 157 2.58 -5.04 -5.15
CA ARG A 157 1.54 -4.83 -6.16
C ARG A 157 2.13 -4.27 -7.44
N MET A 158 2.91 -3.19 -7.39
CA MET A 158 3.56 -2.58 -8.54
C MET A 158 4.46 -3.58 -9.29
N LEU A 159 5.27 -4.34 -8.55
CA LEU A 159 6.13 -5.37 -9.13
C LEU A 159 5.33 -6.45 -9.88
N SER A 160 4.17 -6.83 -9.38
CA SER A 160 3.34 -7.93 -9.91
C SER A 160 2.36 -7.50 -11.01
N LEU A 161 2.23 -6.20 -11.34
CA LEU A 161 1.22 -5.69 -12.29
C LEU A 161 1.21 -6.45 -13.62
N LYS A 162 2.38 -6.72 -14.19
CA LYS A 162 2.53 -7.39 -15.49
C LYS A 162 2.15 -8.88 -15.49
N TRP A 163 1.95 -9.48 -14.31
CA TRP A 163 1.69 -10.92 -14.18
C TRP A 163 0.31 -11.23 -13.63
N ARG A 164 -0.36 -10.23 -13.09
CA ARG A 164 -1.67 -10.44 -12.45
C ARG A 164 -2.82 -10.28 -13.43
N PRO A 165 -3.92 -11.02 -13.24
CA PRO A 165 -5.15 -10.79 -14.00
C PRO A 165 -5.73 -9.41 -13.68
N ILE A 166 -6.53 -8.87 -14.60
CA ILE A 166 -7.25 -7.60 -14.39
C ILE A 166 -8.14 -7.74 -13.13
N PRO A 167 -7.99 -6.86 -12.14
CA PRO A 167 -8.60 -7.04 -10.82
C PRO A 167 -10.05 -6.49 -10.75
N THR A 168 -10.92 -6.89 -11.67
CA THR A 168 -12.31 -6.41 -11.74
C THR A 168 -13.12 -6.72 -10.48
N LYS A 169 -12.86 -7.87 -9.85
CA LYS A 169 -13.57 -8.27 -8.62
C LYS A 169 -13.32 -7.33 -7.43
N SER A 170 -12.18 -6.62 -7.41
CA SER A 170 -11.89 -5.68 -6.32
C SER A 170 -12.89 -4.52 -6.26
N VAL A 171 -13.42 -4.08 -7.40
CA VAL A 171 -14.43 -3.02 -7.47
C VAL A 171 -15.70 -3.40 -6.70
N GLU A 172 -16.25 -4.57 -7.00
CA GLU A 172 -17.45 -5.10 -6.32
C GLU A 172 -17.23 -5.29 -4.81
N GLU A 173 -16.04 -5.74 -4.43
CA GLU A 173 -15.68 -5.93 -3.03
C GLU A 173 -15.54 -4.59 -2.29
N HIS A 174 -14.95 -3.56 -2.93
CA HIS A 174 -14.92 -2.21 -2.38
C HIS A 174 -16.32 -1.63 -2.19
N GLU A 175 -17.22 -1.77 -3.19
CA GLU A 175 -18.62 -1.37 -3.07
C GLU A 175 -19.31 -2.03 -1.87
N GLN A 176 -19.08 -3.34 -1.64
CA GLN A 176 -19.65 -4.06 -0.50
C GLN A 176 -19.09 -3.57 0.84
N ILE A 177 -17.81 -3.20 0.91
CA ILE A 177 -17.20 -2.61 2.11
C ILE A 177 -17.85 -1.26 2.40
N VAL A 178 -17.93 -0.38 1.39
CA VAL A 178 -18.47 0.97 1.51
C VAL A 178 -19.97 0.94 1.87
N ASP A 179 -20.75 0.08 1.24
CA ASP A 179 -22.17 -0.12 1.54
C ASP A 179 -22.37 -0.56 3.00
N SER A 180 -21.55 -1.50 3.48
CA SER A 180 -21.61 -1.96 4.87
C SER A 180 -21.27 -0.83 5.85
N ILE A 181 -20.27 0.01 5.54
CA ILE A 181 -19.91 1.19 6.33
C ILE A 181 -21.09 2.18 6.33
N ARG A 182 -21.63 2.54 5.16
CA ARG A 182 -22.74 3.48 4.99
C ARG A 182 -23.97 3.07 5.79
N LYS A 183 -24.28 1.78 5.84
CA LYS A 183 -25.40 1.21 6.59
C LYS A 183 -25.12 1.01 8.08
N GLY A 184 -23.92 1.25 8.55
CA GLY A 184 -23.51 1.04 9.95
C GLY A 184 -23.44 -0.43 10.36
N LEU A 185 -23.23 -1.34 9.40
CA LEU A 185 -23.20 -2.80 9.60
C LEU A 185 -21.77 -3.24 10.00
N LYS A 186 -21.39 -2.97 11.24
CA LYS A 186 -20.02 -3.13 11.78
C LYS A 186 -19.37 -4.47 11.43
N ILE A 187 -20.02 -5.58 11.79
CA ILE A 187 -19.49 -6.92 11.57
C ILE A 187 -19.40 -7.27 10.07
N GLN A 188 -20.34 -6.77 9.25
CA GLN A 188 -20.26 -6.95 7.80
C GLN A 188 -19.09 -6.15 7.21
N ALA A 189 -18.91 -4.89 7.58
CA ALA A 189 -17.82 -4.05 7.14
C ALA A 189 -16.46 -4.71 7.47
N HIS A 190 -16.31 -5.19 8.71
CA HIS A 190 -15.14 -5.97 9.15
C HIS A 190 -14.89 -7.18 8.25
N ASN A 191 -15.89 -8.05 8.09
CA ASN A 191 -15.74 -9.29 7.34
C ASN A 191 -15.45 -9.04 5.85
N LYS A 192 -16.12 -8.05 5.24
CA LYS A 192 -15.89 -7.69 3.83
C LYS A 192 -14.48 -7.17 3.59
N ALA A 193 -13.97 -6.30 4.46
CA ALA A 193 -12.59 -5.81 4.37
C ALA A 193 -11.57 -6.94 4.58
N ARG A 194 -11.79 -7.82 5.57
CA ARG A 194 -10.96 -9.00 5.81
C ARG A 194 -10.91 -9.91 4.59
N ASP A 195 -12.06 -10.28 4.06
CA ASP A 195 -12.18 -11.26 2.96
C ASP A 195 -11.57 -10.70 1.66
N HIS A 196 -11.77 -9.40 1.39
CA HIS A 196 -11.12 -8.68 0.30
C HIS A 196 -9.59 -8.77 0.37
N ARG A 197 -9.01 -8.47 1.54
CA ARG A 197 -7.56 -8.51 1.71
C ARG A 197 -7.00 -9.93 1.71
N ALA A 198 -7.70 -10.88 2.31
CA ALA A 198 -7.33 -12.29 2.26
C ALA A 198 -7.28 -12.81 0.82
N ARG A 199 -8.31 -12.51 0.01
CA ARG A 199 -8.31 -12.86 -1.41
C ARG A 199 -7.17 -12.17 -2.18
N SER A 200 -6.88 -10.91 -1.89
CA SER A 200 -5.77 -10.17 -2.52
C SER A 200 -4.42 -10.82 -2.21
N ARG A 201 -4.20 -11.26 -0.97
CA ARG A 201 -3.04 -12.06 -0.57
C ARG A 201 -2.94 -13.35 -1.37
N ASP A 202 -4.02 -14.12 -1.41
CA ASP A 202 -4.05 -15.44 -2.03
C ASP A 202 -3.85 -15.38 -3.56
N LEU A 203 -4.13 -14.24 -4.18
CA LEU A 203 -3.79 -13.97 -5.58
C LEU A 203 -2.33 -13.55 -5.77
N LEU A 204 -1.78 -12.76 -4.83
CA LEU A 204 -0.44 -12.18 -4.97
C LEU A 204 0.67 -13.20 -4.67
N LEU A 205 0.54 -13.97 -3.59
CA LEU A 205 1.60 -14.86 -3.12
C LEU A 205 2.06 -15.86 -4.18
N PRO A 206 1.18 -16.60 -4.89
CA PRO A 206 1.61 -17.51 -5.95
C PRO A 206 2.33 -16.82 -7.12
N LEU A 207 2.01 -15.55 -7.39
CA LEU A 207 2.72 -14.78 -8.42
C LEU A 207 4.16 -14.48 -7.99
N LEU A 208 4.36 -14.08 -6.74
CA LEU A 208 5.69 -13.82 -6.20
C LEU A 208 6.54 -15.10 -6.14
N GLU A 209 5.96 -16.22 -5.74
CA GLU A 209 6.62 -17.54 -5.72
C GLU A 209 7.02 -17.98 -7.13
N ARG A 210 6.10 -17.88 -8.11
CA ARG A 210 6.30 -18.31 -9.49
C ARG A 210 7.38 -17.49 -10.21
N PHE A 211 7.41 -16.20 -10.02
CA PHE A 211 8.29 -15.27 -10.74
C PHE A 211 9.59 -14.98 -9.99
N GLY A 212 9.88 -15.74 -8.91
CA GLY A 212 11.22 -15.83 -8.34
C GLY A 212 11.68 -14.55 -7.65
N VAL A 213 10.77 -13.80 -6.99
CA VAL A 213 11.15 -12.73 -6.08
C VAL A 213 11.78 -13.39 -4.84
N LYS A 214 12.99 -13.97 -5.05
CA LYS A 214 13.78 -14.50 -3.95
C LYS A 214 14.44 -13.34 -3.22
N GLN A 215 14.64 -13.51 -1.92
CA GLN A 215 15.57 -12.67 -1.16
C GLN A 215 16.93 -12.71 -1.87
N LEU A 216 17.41 -11.56 -2.27
CA LEU A 216 18.81 -11.34 -2.64
C LEU A 216 19.59 -10.90 -1.40
#